data_ef1da21146b3b4933518ca9094672cf9
#
_entry.id   ef1da21146b3b4933518ca9094672cf9
#
_cell.length_a   1.000
_cell.length_b   1.000
_cell.length_c   1.000
_cell.angle_alpha   90.00
_cell.angle_beta   90.00
_cell.angle_gamma   90.00
#
_symmetry.space_group_name_H-M   'P 1'
#
loop_
_entity.id
_entity.type
_entity.pdbx_description
1 polymer ?
#
loop_
_entity_poly.entity_id
_entity_poly.type
_entity_poly.pdbx_seq_one_letter_code
_entity_poly.pdbx_strand_id
1 'polypeptide(L)'
;MGKTYEALNDKLIDFVRAQKMFFVATAPLSADGHVNMSPKGYDSFKVLDNNTVAYLDLGGSGIETQAHIQENGRITIMFCAFEGPANIVRLYGTGEAIDFDNPEYPELLSMFPGHTRARAVIKIKVDRVSDSCGWGVPFYEFKGERDQLQRYVENPERSDEEWMERRRDANATSIDGLPGLIGPKD
;
A
#
# COMPACT_ATOMS: atom_id res chain seq x y z
N MET A 1 13.22 -2.98 -24.24
CA MET A 1 13.36 -4.13 -23.32
C MET A 1 13.40 -3.58 -21.91
N GLY A 2 12.71 -4.23 -20.98
CA GLY A 2 12.69 -3.81 -19.57
C GLY A 2 14.08 -3.96 -18.93
N LYS A 3 14.35 -3.13 -17.93
CA LYS A 3 15.58 -3.15 -17.15
C LYS A 3 15.29 -3.56 -15.71
N THR A 4 16.30 -4.08 -15.04
CA THR A 4 16.27 -4.40 -13.62
C THR A 4 17.31 -3.57 -12.89
N TYR A 5 16.96 -3.13 -11.67
CA TYR A 5 17.79 -2.31 -10.80
C TYR A 5 17.74 -2.89 -9.39
N GLU A 6 18.81 -2.74 -8.63
CA GLU A 6 18.89 -3.15 -7.23
C GLU A 6 18.24 -2.13 -6.28
N ALA A 7 18.07 -0.88 -6.76
CA ALA A 7 17.49 0.23 -5.99
C ALA A 7 16.77 1.22 -6.90
N LEU A 8 15.95 2.07 -6.33
CA LEU A 8 15.41 3.25 -6.99
C LEU A 8 16.52 4.26 -7.26
N ASN A 9 16.53 4.84 -8.44
CA ASN A 9 17.32 6.02 -8.79
C ASN A 9 16.39 7.23 -8.97
N ASP A 10 16.94 8.43 -9.09
CA ASP A 10 16.18 9.68 -9.19
C ASP A 10 15.11 9.62 -10.29
N LYS A 11 15.44 9.08 -11.47
CA LYS A 11 14.47 8.94 -12.58
C LYS A 11 13.29 8.04 -12.24
N LEU A 12 13.53 6.93 -11.53
CA LEU A 12 12.47 6.02 -11.09
C LEU A 12 11.67 6.62 -9.94
N ILE A 13 12.32 7.36 -9.04
CA ILE A 13 11.66 8.10 -7.96
C ILE A 13 10.72 9.17 -8.54
N ASP A 14 11.19 9.97 -9.49
CA ASP A 14 10.36 10.97 -10.16
C ASP A 14 9.17 10.33 -10.88
N PHE A 15 9.41 9.18 -11.56
CA PHE A 15 8.35 8.44 -12.22
C PHE A 15 7.27 7.98 -11.24
N VAL A 16 7.64 7.32 -10.13
CA VAL A 16 6.64 6.80 -9.18
C VAL A 16 5.88 7.92 -8.47
N ARG A 17 6.56 9.04 -8.15
CA ARG A 17 5.93 10.23 -7.55
C ARG A 17 4.92 10.92 -8.46
N ALA A 18 5.12 10.83 -9.77
CA ALA A 18 4.21 11.42 -10.74
C ALA A 18 2.89 10.65 -10.87
N GLN A 19 2.85 9.36 -10.50
CA GLN A 19 1.65 8.54 -10.67
C GLN A 19 0.61 8.86 -9.59
N LYS A 20 -0.67 8.92 -10.02
CA LYS A 20 -1.83 9.20 -9.15
C LYS A 20 -2.40 7.95 -8.50
N MET A 21 -2.02 6.79 -9.01
CA MET A 21 -2.49 5.48 -8.55
C MET A 21 -1.37 4.45 -8.67
N PHE A 22 -1.34 3.52 -7.72
CA PHE A 22 -0.47 2.34 -7.77
C PHE A 22 -1.27 1.09 -7.39
N PHE A 23 -0.71 -0.06 -7.72
CA PHE A 23 -1.28 -1.36 -7.39
C PHE A 23 -0.39 -2.08 -6.40
N VAL A 24 -1.03 -2.73 -5.44
CA VAL A 24 -0.37 -3.56 -4.43
C VAL A 24 -0.79 -5.00 -4.68
N ALA A 25 0.17 -5.91 -4.80
CA ALA A 25 -0.06 -7.34 -4.93
C ALA A 25 0.66 -8.10 -3.83
N THR A 26 -0.05 -9.05 -3.21
CA THR A 26 0.46 -9.99 -2.21
C THR A 26 -0.16 -11.37 -2.43
N ALA A 27 0.45 -12.41 -1.90
CA ALA A 27 -0.08 -13.77 -1.98
C ALA A 27 0.24 -14.53 -0.70
N PRO A 28 -0.63 -15.44 -0.24
CA PRO A 28 -0.35 -16.33 0.87
C PRO A 28 0.71 -17.38 0.49
N LEU A 29 1.19 -18.15 1.47
CA LEU A 29 2.06 -19.30 1.22
C LEU A 29 1.31 -20.50 0.67
N SER A 30 0.04 -20.66 1.07
CA SER A 30 -0.80 -21.78 0.59
C SER A 30 -1.00 -21.69 -0.93
N ALA A 31 -0.83 -22.81 -1.60
CA ALA A 31 -1.13 -22.92 -3.04
C ALA A 31 -2.63 -22.79 -3.36
N ASP A 32 -3.49 -23.06 -2.39
CA ASP A 32 -4.95 -22.97 -2.52
C ASP A 32 -5.48 -21.60 -2.10
N GLY A 33 -4.62 -20.68 -1.61
CA GLY A 33 -4.99 -19.33 -1.19
C GLY A 33 -5.11 -18.36 -2.36
N HIS A 34 -5.77 -17.23 -2.12
CA HIS A 34 -6.09 -16.25 -3.16
C HIS A 34 -5.04 -15.14 -3.25
N VAL A 35 -4.58 -14.86 -4.46
CA VAL A 35 -3.72 -13.68 -4.73
C VAL A 35 -4.53 -12.42 -4.56
N ASN A 36 -4.04 -11.50 -3.72
CA ASN A 36 -4.63 -10.18 -3.55
C ASN A 36 -4.00 -9.18 -4.51
N MET A 37 -4.84 -8.32 -5.11
CA MET A 37 -4.43 -7.17 -5.88
C MET A 37 -5.35 -5.99 -5.58
N SER A 38 -4.79 -4.85 -5.15
CA SER A 38 -5.56 -3.68 -4.74
C SER A 38 -5.02 -2.39 -5.37
N PRO A 39 -5.85 -1.54 -6.00
CA PRO A 39 -5.47 -0.19 -6.40
C PRO A 39 -5.43 0.72 -5.16
N LYS A 40 -4.48 1.66 -5.15
CA LYS A 40 -4.31 2.68 -4.11
C LYS A 40 -4.09 4.05 -4.75
N GLY A 41 -4.63 5.10 -4.13
CA GLY A 41 -4.51 6.50 -4.54
C GLY A 41 -4.34 7.42 -3.34
N TYR A 42 -4.86 8.66 -3.40
CA TYR A 42 -4.90 9.65 -2.31
C TYR A 42 -3.54 10.18 -1.85
N ASP A 43 -2.54 10.25 -2.71
CA ASP A 43 -1.16 10.61 -2.33
C ASP A 43 -0.64 9.79 -1.12
N SER A 44 -1.05 8.53 -1.07
CA SER A 44 -0.77 7.62 0.03
C SER A 44 0.56 6.88 -0.09
N PHE A 45 1.46 7.25 -1.00
CA PHE A 45 2.76 6.61 -1.24
C PHE A 45 3.93 7.55 -0.99
N LYS A 46 4.98 7.06 -0.33
CA LYS A 46 6.24 7.80 -0.08
C LYS A 46 7.46 6.95 -0.40
N VAL A 47 8.48 7.58 -0.98
CA VAL A 47 9.82 7.03 -1.08
C VAL A 47 10.62 7.59 0.09
N LEU A 48 11.06 6.72 1.00
CA LEU A 48 11.81 7.08 2.21
C LEU A 48 13.31 7.18 1.89
N ASP A 49 13.81 6.23 1.13
CA ASP A 49 15.17 6.20 0.56
C ASP A 49 15.19 5.35 -0.72
N ASN A 50 16.37 5.10 -1.28
CA ASN A 50 16.52 4.37 -2.54
C ASN A 50 16.07 2.89 -2.48
N ASN A 51 15.96 2.32 -1.28
CA ASN A 51 15.56 0.92 -1.05
C ASN A 51 14.37 0.77 -0.11
N THR A 52 13.81 1.89 0.38
CA THR A 52 12.69 1.85 1.34
C THR A 52 11.57 2.74 0.86
N VAL A 53 10.38 2.16 0.78
CA VAL A 53 9.15 2.89 0.45
C VAL A 53 8.07 2.59 1.50
N ALA A 54 7.07 3.46 1.58
CA ALA A 54 5.92 3.24 2.46
C ALA A 54 4.63 3.71 1.79
N TYR A 55 3.52 3.11 2.19
CA TYR A 55 2.21 3.63 1.82
C TYR A 55 1.20 3.50 2.97
N LEU A 56 0.17 4.36 2.95
CA LEU A 56 -0.94 4.28 3.89
C LEU A 56 -1.95 3.22 3.45
N ASP A 57 -2.24 2.30 4.34
CA ASP A 57 -3.42 1.46 4.25
C ASP A 57 -4.59 2.13 4.97
N LEU A 58 -5.37 2.91 4.22
CA LEU A 58 -6.49 3.71 4.75
C LEU A 58 -7.65 2.87 5.29
N GLY A 59 -7.58 1.55 5.12
CA GLY A 59 -8.61 0.63 5.57
C GLY A 59 -9.74 0.47 4.55
N GLY A 60 -9.90 -0.76 4.10
CA GLY A 60 -10.99 -1.20 3.23
C GLY A 60 -11.76 -2.35 3.89
N SER A 61 -12.52 -3.09 3.09
CA SER A 61 -13.29 -4.25 3.54
C SER A 61 -12.41 -5.47 3.83
N GLY A 62 -11.28 -5.64 3.12
CA GLY A 62 -10.39 -6.78 3.25
C GLY A 62 -9.10 -6.46 4.02
N ILE A 63 -8.42 -7.50 4.49
CA ILE A 63 -7.16 -7.43 5.25
C ILE A 63 -6.05 -8.26 4.59
N GLU A 64 -6.27 -8.79 3.41
CA GLU A 64 -5.41 -9.75 2.73
C GLU A 64 -3.96 -9.29 2.65
N THR A 65 -3.71 -8.01 2.32
CA THR A 65 -2.34 -7.47 2.25
C THR A 65 -1.59 -7.64 3.57
N GLN A 66 -2.21 -7.24 4.70
CA GLN A 66 -1.55 -7.34 6.00
C GLN A 66 -1.39 -8.79 6.42
N ALA A 67 -2.42 -9.62 6.24
CA ALA A 67 -2.38 -11.03 6.56
C ALA A 67 -1.25 -11.77 5.79
N HIS A 68 -1.12 -11.51 4.48
CA HIS A 68 -0.04 -12.09 3.67
C HIS A 68 1.35 -11.57 4.07
N ILE A 69 1.47 -10.28 4.39
CA ILE A 69 2.72 -9.69 4.87
C ILE A 69 3.13 -10.32 6.21
N GLN A 70 2.20 -10.49 7.14
CA GLN A 70 2.46 -11.14 8.43
C GLN A 70 2.91 -12.59 8.26
N GLU A 71 2.35 -13.31 7.28
CA GLU A 71 2.71 -14.71 7.02
C GLU A 71 4.08 -14.84 6.34
N ASN A 72 4.40 -14.00 5.34
CA ASN A 72 5.57 -14.24 4.49
C ASN A 72 6.31 -12.99 3.98
N GLY A 73 5.82 -11.80 4.24
CA GLY A 73 6.44 -10.52 3.88
C GLY A 73 6.42 -10.15 2.39
N ARG A 74 6.09 -11.08 1.48
CA ARG A 74 6.21 -10.82 0.03
C ARG A 74 5.20 -9.80 -0.46
N ILE A 75 5.69 -8.77 -1.14
CA ILE A 75 4.87 -7.69 -1.68
C ILE A 75 5.44 -7.17 -3.01
N THR A 76 4.55 -6.79 -3.91
CA THR A 76 4.90 -6.08 -5.14
C THR A 76 4.05 -4.82 -5.25
N ILE A 77 4.71 -3.69 -5.52
CA ILE A 77 4.04 -2.44 -5.88
C ILE A 77 4.25 -2.20 -7.38
N MET A 78 3.18 -1.84 -8.09
CA MET A 78 3.25 -1.55 -9.52
C MET A 78 2.67 -0.16 -9.82
N PHE A 79 3.42 0.61 -10.59
CA PHE A 79 3.02 1.89 -11.16
C PHE A 79 2.93 1.79 -12.67
N CYS A 80 1.88 2.39 -13.25
CA CYS A 80 1.66 2.46 -14.68
C CYS A 80 1.56 3.93 -15.11
N ALA A 81 2.21 4.30 -16.21
CA ALA A 81 2.00 5.59 -16.84
C ALA A 81 0.65 5.60 -17.58
N PHE A 82 -0.37 6.21 -16.99
CA PHE A 82 -1.64 6.46 -17.66
C PHE A 82 -1.63 7.73 -18.52
N GLU A 83 -0.63 8.60 -18.30
CA GLU A 83 -0.35 9.82 -19.04
C GLU A 83 1.12 9.89 -19.43
N GLY A 84 1.44 10.66 -20.47
CA GLY A 84 2.82 10.84 -20.92
C GLY A 84 3.45 9.59 -21.56
N PRO A 85 4.78 9.44 -21.51
CA PRO A 85 5.48 8.32 -22.10
C PRO A 85 5.16 6.99 -21.40
N ALA A 86 4.85 5.97 -22.20
CA ALA A 86 4.50 4.64 -21.68
C ALA A 86 5.64 4.04 -20.85
N ASN A 87 5.32 3.63 -19.65
CA ASN A 87 6.23 2.90 -18.75
C ASN A 87 5.44 2.18 -17.67
N ILE A 88 5.98 1.06 -17.18
CA ILE A 88 5.53 0.37 -15.97
C ILE A 88 6.74 0.17 -15.08
N VAL A 89 6.64 0.53 -13.80
CA VAL A 89 7.66 0.27 -12.78
C VAL A 89 7.09 -0.66 -11.73
N ARG A 90 7.85 -1.69 -11.36
CA ARG A 90 7.50 -2.60 -10.27
C ARG A 90 8.60 -2.59 -9.21
N LEU A 91 8.17 -2.50 -7.96
CA LEU A 91 8.99 -2.62 -6.78
C LEU A 91 8.67 -3.95 -6.12
N TYR A 92 9.65 -4.83 -6.00
CA TYR A 92 9.53 -6.10 -5.28
C TYR A 92 10.28 -5.99 -3.97
N GLY A 93 9.74 -6.59 -2.93
CA GLY A 93 10.41 -6.51 -1.64
C GLY A 93 9.69 -7.24 -0.52
N THR A 94 10.12 -6.92 0.69
CA THR A 94 9.54 -7.44 1.94
C THR A 94 8.82 -6.31 2.65
N GLY A 95 7.53 -6.52 2.90
CA GLY A 95 6.65 -5.59 3.59
C GLY A 95 6.56 -5.87 5.08
N GLU A 96 6.32 -4.82 5.83
CA GLU A 96 5.99 -4.81 7.25
C GLU A 96 4.74 -3.95 7.44
N ALA A 97 3.74 -4.48 8.13
CA ALA A 97 2.54 -3.74 8.48
C ALA A 97 2.69 -3.14 9.88
N ILE A 98 2.75 -1.82 9.95
CA ILE A 98 2.84 -1.05 11.19
C ILE A 98 1.46 -0.46 11.42
N ASP A 99 0.65 -1.16 12.20
CA ASP A 99 -0.72 -0.78 12.50
C ASP A 99 -0.79 0.26 13.63
N PHE A 100 -1.99 0.73 13.93
CA PHE A 100 -2.23 1.78 14.91
C PHE A 100 -1.94 1.36 16.37
N ASP A 101 -1.65 0.10 16.65
CA ASP A 101 -1.21 -0.39 17.96
C ASP A 101 0.33 -0.39 18.10
N ASN A 102 1.05 -0.19 16.99
CA ASN A 102 2.51 -0.14 16.98
C ASN A 102 3.03 1.24 17.41
N PRO A 103 4.02 1.34 18.32
CA PRO A 103 4.57 2.61 18.79
C PRO A 103 5.22 3.47 17.70
N GLU A 104 5.66 2.90 16.56
CA GLU A 104 6.20 3.66 15.43
C GLU A 104 5.11 4.29 14.56
N TYR A 105 3.85 3.86 14.70
CA TYR A 105 2.75 4.29 13.84
C TYR A 105 2.54 5.82 13.80
N PRO A 106 2.54 6.57 14.94
CA PRO A 106 2.29 8.02 14.89
C PRO A 106 3.35 8.78 14.11
N GLU A 107 4.62 8.39 14.25
CA GLU A 107 5.73 9.01 13.51
C GLU A 107 5.59 8.75 12.01
N LEU A 108 5.34 7.51 11.61
CA LEU A 108 5.18 7.13 10.22
C LEU A 108 3.93 7.78 9.59
N LEU A 109 2.81 7.83 10.30
CA LEU A 109 1.60 8.50 9.81
C LEU A 109 1.86 9.99 9.54
N SER A 110 2.66 10.66 10.37
CA SER A 110 2.98 12.08 10.21
C SER A 110 3.69 12.41 8.88
N MET A 111 4.30 11.43 8.23
CA MET A 111 4.92 11.59 6.91
C MET A 111 3.91 11.76 5.77
N PHE A 112 2.61 11.56 6.04
CA PHE A 112 1.53 11.64 5.06
C PHE A 112 0.59 12.81 5.39
N PRO A 113 0.95 14.06 5.05
CA PRO A 113 0.13 15.22 5.34
C PRO A 113 -1.23 15.13 4.65
N GLY A 114 -2.30 15.47 5.37
CA GLY A 114 -3.67 15.37 4.89
C GLY A 114 -4.38 14.07 5.28
N HIS A 115 -3.70 13.15 5.98
CA HIS A 115 -4.30 11.94 6.55
C HIS A 115 -4.13 11.94 8.07
N THR A 116 -5.24 11.87 8.79
CA THR A 116 -5.25 11.83 10.27
C THR A 116 -5.39 10.42 10.82
N ARG A 117 -5.84 9.49 9.98
CA ARG A 117 -6.06 8.08 10.34
C ARG A 117 -5.70 7.17 9.18
N ALA A 118 -5.13 6.03 9.50
CA ALA A 118 -4.95 4.89 8.59
C ALA A 118 -5.01 3.60 9.41
N ARG A 119 -5.36 2.48 8.78
CA ARG A 119 -5.36 1.17 9.44
C ARG A 119 -3.93 0.71 9.74
N ALA A 120 -3.00 1.02 8.85
CA ALA A 120 -1.58 0.76 9.00
C ALA A 120 -0.75 1.65 8.06
N VAL A 121 0.52 1.78 8.34
CA VAL A 121 1.55 2.16 7.38
C VAL A 121 2.23 0.86 6.93
N ILE A 122 2.21 0.60 5.63
CA ILE A 122 2.94 -0.55 5.06
C ILE A 122 4.30 -0.04 4.62
N LYS A 123 5.34 -0.45 5.34
CA LYS A 123 6.74 -0.14 5.04
C LYS A 123 7.35 -1.29 4.25
N ILE A 124 8.04 -1.01 3.16
CA ILE A 124 8.56 -2.03 2.26
C ILE A 124 10.06 -1.81 2.06
N LYS A 125 10.84 -2.83 2.37
CA LYS A 125 12.24 -2.91 1.95
C LYS A 125 12.28 -3.48 0.55
N VAL A 126 12.65 -2.64 -0.42
CA VAL A 126 12.74 -2.99 -1.83
C VAL A 126 14.07 -3.69 -2.09
N ASP A 127 14.02 -4.87 -2.66
CA ASP A 127 15.20 -5.67 -3.04
C ASP A 127 15.40 -5.75 -4.56
N ARG A 128 14.37 -5.42 -5.33
CA ARG A 128 14.41 -5.42 -6.79
C ARG A 128 13.43 -4.39 -7.36
N VAL A 129 13.90 -3.64 -8.34
CA VAL A 129 13.06 -2.76 -9.16
C VAL A 129 13.13 -3.22 -10.61
N SER A 130 12.02 -3.21 -11.33
CA SER A 130 12.02 -3.42 -12.77
C SER A 130 11.17 -2.38 -13.49
N ASP A 131 11.62 -1.94 -14.66
CA ASP A 131 10.79 -1.20 -15.60
C ASP A 131 10.39 -2.07 -16.81
N SER A 132 9.36 -1.68 -17.51
CA SER A 132 8.92 -2.31 -18.75
C SER A 132 8.18 -1.31 -19.63
N CYS A 133 8.07 -1.60 -20.93
CA CYS A 133 7.63 -0.64 -21.95
C CYS A 133 6.23 -0.02 -21.72
N GLY A 134 5.33 -0.71 -21.02
CA GLY A 134 3.98 -0.17 -20.74
C GLY A 134 3.08 0.06 -21.96
N TRP A 135 3.42 -0.43 -23.15
CA TRP A 135 2.68 -0.14 -24.40
C TRP A 135 1.24 -0.68 -24.41
N GLY A 136 0.93 -1.62 -23.55
CA GLY A 136 -0.43 -2.12 -23.37
C GLY A 136 -1.26 -1.34 -22.35
N VAL A 137 -0.69 -0.32 -21.69
CA VAL A 137 -1.40 0.54 -20.73
C VAL A 137 -2.12 1.64 -21.53
N PRO A 138 -3.45 1.75 -21.45
CA PRO A 138 -4.18 2.79 -22.13
C PRO A 138 -3.99 4.16 -21.46
N PHE A 139 -4.28 5.22 -22.18
CA PHE A 139 -4.33 6.57 -21.62
C PHE A 139 -5.59 6.77 -20.79
N TYR A 140 -5.44 7.39 -19.61
CA TYR A 140 -6.53 7.89 -18.79
C TYR A 140 -6.21 9.31 -18.31
N GLU A 141 -7.19 10.19 -18.36
CA GLU A 141 -7.12 11.52 -17.79
C GLU A 141 -7.49 11.47 -16.30
N PHE A 142 -6.60 11.95 -15.44
CA PHE A 142 -6.91 12.09 -14.02
C PHE A 142 -7.83 13.28 -13.77
N LYS A 143 -9.07 13.02 -13.35
CA LYS A 143 -10.08 14.07 -13.07
C LYS A 143 -10.14 14.48 -11.59
N GLY A 144 -9.50 13.72 -10.71
CA GLY A 144 -9.49 13.96 -9.26
C GLY A 144 -9.68 12.70 -8.43
N GLU A 145 -9.44 12.83 -7.15
CA GLU A 145 -9.69 11.77 -6.17
C GLU A 145 -11.18 11.63 -5.85
N ARG A 146 -11.59 10.43 -5.46
CA ARG A 146 -12.89 10.19 -4.83
C ARG A 146 -12.80 10.55 -3.35
N ASP A 147 -13.83 11.18 -2.78
CA ASP A 147 -13.82 11.61 -1.38
C ASP A 147 -14.47 10.60 -0.41
N GLN A 148 -15.11 9.54 -0.92
CA GLN A 148 -15.90 8.61 -0.10
C GLN A 148 -15.05 7.90 0.96
N LEU A 149 -13.86 7.39 0.59
CA LEU A 149 -13.01 6.68 1.54
C LEU A 149 -12.45 7.64 2.59
N GLN A 150 -12.00 8.82 2.18
CA GLN A 150 -11.49 9.83 3.09
C GLN A 150 -12.57 10.26 4.10
N ARG A 151 -13.77 10.60 3.63
CA ARG A 151 -14.90 10.93 4.51
C ARG A 151 -15.27 9.81 5.47
N TYR A 152 -15.13 8.55 5.04
CA TYR A 152 -15.39 7.40 5.90
C TYR A 152 -14.32 7.23 6.98
N VAL A 153 -13.05 7.37 6.63
CA VAL A 153 -11.90 7.22 7.54
C VAL A 153 -11.82 8.37 8.52
N GLU A 154 -12.00 9.61 8.05
CA GLU A 154 -11.82 10.85 8.80
C GLU A 154 -13.15 11.39 9.37
N ASN A 155 -14.18 10.55 9.48
CA ASN A 155 -15.47 10.97 10.03
C ASN A 155 -15.32 11.55 11.45
N PRO A 156 -15.57 12.89 11.65
CA PRO A 156 -15.37 13.54 12.95
C PRO A 156 -16.37 13.11 14.04
N GLU A 157 -17.47 12.47 13.65
CA GLU A 157 -18.48 11.95 14.60
C GLU A 157 -18.00 10.65 15.28
N ARG A 158 -16.88 10.10 14.85
CA ARG A 158 -16.33 8.84 15.36
C ARG A 158 -15.01 9.08 16.05
N SER A 159 -14.87 8.64 17.31
CA SER A 159 -13.58 8.71 18.01
C SER A 159 -12.54 7.77 17.36
N ASP A 160 -11.27 7.97 17.71
CA ASP A 160 -10.17 7.12 17.22
C ASP A 160 -10.34 5.69 17.75
N GLU A 161 -10.72 5.53 19.02
CA GLU A 161 -10.97 4.24 19.67
C GLU A 161 -12.08 3.47 18.97
N GLU A 162 -13.23 4.11 18.70
CA GLU A 162 -14.36 3.49 18.00
C GLU A 162 -13.98 3.07 16.57
N TRP A 163 -13.16 3.88 15.90
CA TRP A 163 -12.69 3.56 14.55
C TRP A 163 -11.73 2.37 14.56
N MET A 164 -10.78 2.32 15.50
CA MET A 164 -9.83 1.23 15.68
C MET A 164 -10.53 -0.08 16.03
N GLU A 165 -11.47 -0.06 17.00
CA GLU A 165 -12.26 -1.23 17.40
C GLU A 165 -13.00 -1.83 16.21
N ARG A 166 -13.71 -0.99 15.45
CA ARG A 166 -14.42 -1.45 14.23
C ARG A 166 -13.47 -2.02 13.18
N ARG A 167 -12.22 -1.53 13.11
CA ARG A 167 -11.22 -2.10 12.18
C ARG A 167 -10.74 -3.46 12.66
N ARG A 168 -10.49 -3.63 13.96
CA ARG A 168 -10.13 -4.94 14.53
C ARG A 168 -11.21 -5.97 14.25
N ASP A 169 -12.46 -5.65 14.55
CA ASP A 169 -13.59 -6.57 14.31
C ASP A 169 -13.75 -6.93 12.84
N ALA A 170 -13.78 -5.93 11.95
CA ALA A 170 -14.01 -6.14 10.52
C ALA A 170 -12.81 -6.76 9.79
N ASN A 171 -11.61 -6.67 10.36
CA ASN A 171 -10.36 -7.09 9.75
C ASN A 171 -9.58 -8.13 10.60
N ALA A 172 -10.28 -8.89 11.41
CA ALA A 172 -9.68 -9.93 12.25
C ALA A 172 -9.07 -11.07 11.42
N THR A 173 -9.66 -11.40 10.27
CA THR A 173 -9.21 -12.48 9.39
C THR A 173 -9.34 -12.11 7.92
N SER A 174 -8.44 -12.65 7.08
CA SER A 174 -8.53 -12.56 5.62
C SER A 174 -9.57 -13.54 5.06
N ILE A 175 -9.83 -13.44 3.74
CA ILE A 175 -10.73 -14.38 3.04
C ILE A 175 -10.25 -15.84 3.11
N ASP A 176 -8.94 -16.06 3.26
CA ASP A 176 -8.33 -17.39 3.41
C ASP A 176 -8.17 -17.81 4.89
N GLY A 177 -8.76 -17.06 5.83
CA GLY A 177 -8.69 -17.37 7.25
C GLY A 177 -7.36 -17.03 7.94
N LEU A 178 -6.44 -16.33 7.26
CA LEU A 178 -5.20 -15.87 7.88
C LEU A 178 -5.47 -14.74 8.88
N PRO A 179 -4.72 -14.66 9.99
CA PRO A 179 -4.86 -13.58 10.95
C PRO A 179 -4.61 -12.21 10.30
N GLY A 180 -5.49 -11.25 10.60
CA GLY A 180 -5.39 -9.86 10.17
C GLY A 180 -4.93 -8.94 11.30
N LEU A 181 -5.75 -7.95 11.67
CA LEU A 181 -5.49 -7.10 12.84
C LEU A 181 -5.73 -7.89 14.12
N ILE A 182 -4.68 -8.12 14.90
CA ILE A 182 -4.73 -8.98 16.10
C ILE A 182 -4.78 -8.12 17.36
N GLY A 183 -4.97 -6.88 17.39
CA GLY A 183 -4.94 -6.07 18.62
C GLY A 183 -3.57 -6.01 19.31
N PRO A 184 -3.43 -5.25 20.40
CA PRO A 184 -2.18 -5.16 21.13
C PRO A 184 -1.77 -6.56 21.65
N LYS A 185 -0.49 -6.88 21.44
CA LYS A 185 0.11 -8.07 22.08
C LYS A 185 0.36 -7.69 23.54
N ASP A 186 -0.31 -8.40 24.45
CA ASP A 186 -0.07 -8.33 25.90
C ASP A 186 1.41 -8.61 26.23
#